data_618bfe576d329e66a5e1443dc9b8a486
#
_entry.id   618bfe576d329e66a5e1443dc9b8a486
#
_cell.length_a   1.000
_cell.length_b   1.000
_cell.length_c   1.000
_cell.angle_alpha   90.00
_cell.angle_beta   90.00
_cell.angle_gamma   90.00
#
_symmetry.space_group_name_H-M   'P 1'
#
loop_
_entity.id
_entity.type
_entity.pdbx_description
1 polymer ?
#
loop_
_entity_poly.entity_id
_entity_poly.type
_entity_poly.pdbx_seq_one_letter_code
_entity_poly.pdbx_strand_id
1 'polypeptide(L)'
;MSAVREFMTTDARCIKESQSLVDAARMMMDLDCGSLPICGDDGKLTGMITDRDIVLKCVATGRNPADMLARDLATGRPHWIDADANVDAAIELMERHQIRRLPVIADHKLVGIISQGDIARNYTEQRVGELVEHISERHPA
;
A
#
# COMPACT_ATOMS: atom_id res chain seq x y z
N MET A 1 -8.99 18.82 13.40
CA MET A 1 -9.07 17.60 12.62
C MET A 1 -7.70 17.29 12.04
N SER A 2 -7.33 16.03 12.07
CA SER A 2 -5.96 15.64 11.74
C SER A 2 -5.82 15.35 10.26
N ALA A 3 -4.73 15.85 9.68
CA ALA A 3 -4.38 15.57 8.29
C ALA A 3 -3.58 14.27 8.21
N VAL A 4 -3.71 13.59 7.08
CA VAL A 4 -3.01 12.33 6.80
C VAL A 4 -1.51 12.46 7.00
N ARG A 5 -0.92 13.60 6.60
CA ARG A 5 0.54 13.82 6.75
C ARG A 5 1.03 13.75 8.19
N GLU A 6 0.15 14.01 9.15
CA GLU A 6 0.52 13.95 10.57
C GLU A 6 0.65 12.51 11.08
N PHE A 7 0.03 11.55 10.41
CA PHE A 7 -0.01 10.15 10.82
C PHE A 7 0.80 9.22 9.92
N MET A 8 1.07 9.63 8.69
CA MET A 8 1.76 8.78 7.71
C MET A 8 3.20 8.49 8.12
N THR A 9 3.71 7.37 7.61
CA THR A 9 5.13 7.07 7.64
C THR A 9 5.77 7.77 6.44
N THR A 10 6.76 8.61 6.69
CA THR A 10 7.59 9.21 5.65
C THR A 10 8.64 8.21 5.18
N ASP A 11 9.43 8.56 4.18
CA ASP A 11 10.43 7.67 3.59
C ASP A 11 9.81 6.41 2.97
N ALA A 12 8.59 6.54 2.47
CA ALA A 12 7.97 5.44 1.74
C ALA A 12 8.81 5.12 0.51
N ARG A 13 9.33 3.90 0.48
CA ARG A 13 10.09 3.42 -0.67
C ARG A 13 9.15 2.78 -1.65
N CYS A 14 9.28 3.15 -2.92
CA CYS A 14 8.57 2.48 -3.99
C CYS A 14 9.50 1.56 -4.76
N ILE A 15 8.94 0.48 -5.27
CA ILE A 15 9.60 -0.33 -6.27
C ILE A 15 9.35 0.33 -7.63
N LYS A 16 10.37 0.42 -8.47
CA LYS A 16 10.15 0.92 -9.83
C LYS A 16 9.44 -0.11 -10.66
N GLU A 17 8.57 0.34 -11.54
CA GLU A 17 7.78 -0.55 -12.40
C GLU A 17 8.64 -1.48 -13.26
N SER A 18 9.89 -1.10 -13.54
CA SER A 18 10.84 -1.89 -14.33
C SER A 18 11.71 -2.83 -13.50
N GLN A 19 11.59 -2.82 -12.18
CA GLN A 19 12.33 -3.74 -11.31
C GLN A 19 11.64 -5.10 -11.24
N SER A 20 12.43 -6.15 -10.98
CA SER A 20 11.92 -7.51 -10.93
C SER A 20 11.13 -7.81 -9.65
N LEU A 21 10.37 -8.89 -9.66
CA LEU A 21 9.67 -9.36 -8.47
C LEU A 21 10.65 -9.85 -7.39
N VAL A 22 11.86 -10.26 -7.77
CA VAL A 22 12.91 -10.57 -6.80
C VAL A 22 13.33 -9.32 -6.06
N ASP A 23 13.51 -8.19 -6.79
CA ASP A 23 13.82 -6.91 -6.17
C ASP A 23 12.70 -6.46 -5.22
N ALA A 24 11.44 -6.64 -5.63
CA ALA A 24 10.30 -6.32 -4.78
C ALA A 24 10.30 -7.16 -3.50
N ALA A 25 10.51 -8.47 -3.63
CA ALA A 25 10.55 -9.36 -2.47
C ALA A 25 11.68 -9.00 -1.50
N ARG A 26 12.86 -8.66 -2.02
CA ARG A 26 13.99 -8.23 -1.19
C ARG A 26 13.69 -6.93 -0.45
N MET A 27 13.05 -5.99 -1.13
CA MET A 27 12.64 -4.73 -0.50
C MET A 27 11.63 -4.97 0.61
N MET A 28 10.66 -5.86 0.38
CA MET A 28 9.70 -6.26 1.42
C MET A 28 10.40 -6.87 2.63
N MET A 29 11.38 -7.73 2.39
CA MET A 29 12.17 -8.35 3.45
C MET A 29 12.95 -7.30 4.24
N ASP A 30 13.63 -6.38 3.55
CA ASP A 30 14.45 -5.35 4.19
C ASP A 30 13.62 -4.34 4.99
N LEU A 31 12.42 -4.02 4.52
CA LEU A 31 11.51 -3.08 5.15
C LEU A 31 10.52 -3.75 6.12
N ASP A 32 10.54 -5.08 6.19
CA ASP A 32 9.60 -5.87 6.99
C ASP A 32 8.15 -5.49 6.71
N CYS A 33 7.78 -5.51 5.44
CA CYS A 33 6.43 -5.16 5.00
C CYS A 33 5.93 -6.10 3.91
N GLY A 34 4.62 -6.20 3.77
CA GLY A 34 3.98 -7.08 2.78
C GLY A 34 3.40 -6.36 1.58
N SER A 35 3.61 -5.05 1.46
CA SER A 35 3.12 -4.28 0.32
C SER A 35 4.06 -3.11 0.01
N LEU A 36 4.16 -2.79 -1.27
CA LEU A 36 5.00 -1.69 -1.76
C LEU A 36 4.23 -0.90 -2.82
N PRO A 37 4.34 0.44 -2.80
CA PRO A 37 3.91 1.21 -3.95
C PRO A 37 4.84 0.98 -5.13
N ILE A 38 4.27 0.99 -6.33
CA ILE A 38 5.02 0.91 -7.58
C ILE A 38 5.02 2.30 -8.20
N CYS A 39 6.20 2.78 -8.57
CA CYS A 39 6.34 4.11 -9.16
C CYS A 39 7.02 4.01 -10.52
N GLY A 40 6.65 4.93 -11.42
CA GLY A 40 7.37 5.13 -12.67
C GLY A 40 8.67 5.89 -12.44
N ASP A 41 9.45 6.08 -13.50
CA ASP A 41 10.72 6.80 -13.44
C ASP A 41 10.55 8.27 -13.03
N ASP A 42 9.37 8.84 -13.24
CA ASP A 42 9.04 10.20 -12.84
C ASP A 42 8.64 10.32 -11.35
N GLY A 43 8.67 9.23 -10.61
CA GLY A 43 8.30 9.20 -9.20
C GLY A 43 6.79 9.15 -8.94
N LYS A 44 5.98 9.04 -10.00
CA LYS A 44 4.53 8.99 -9.85
C LYS A 44 4.06 7.56 -9.56
N LEU A 45 3.07 7.46 -8.68
CA LEU A 45 2.47 6.18 -8.33
C LEU A 45 1.78 5.54 -9.54
N THR A 46 2.12 4.29 -9.85
CA THR A 46 1.50 3.54 -10.95
C THR A 46 0.74 2.30 -10.46
N GLY A 47 0.96 1.85 -9.24
CA GLY A 47 0.27 0.68 -8.70
C GLY A 47 0.72 0.32 -7.31
N MET A 48 0.20 -0.80 -6.83
CA MET A 48 0.63 -1.43 -5.58
C MET A 48 0.94 -2.89 -5.85
N ILE A 49 1.92 -3.43 -5.15
CA ILE A 49 2.25 -4.86 -5.21
C ILE A 49 2.31 -5.41 -3.80
N THR A 50 1.78 -6.62 -3.62
CA THR A 50 1.79 -7.29 -2.32
C THR A 50 2.57 -8.60 -2.41
N ASP A 51 2.99 -9.12 -1.25
CA ASP A 51 3.60 -10.45 -1.15
C ASP A 51 2.63 -11.53 -1.62
N ARG A 52 1.33 -11.37 -1.32
CA ARG A 52 0.30 -12.28 -1.83
C ARG A 52 0.24 -12.28 -3.35
N ASP A 53 0.34 -11.12 -4.00
CA ASP A 53 0.38 -11.02 -5.46
C ASP A 53 1.54 -11.82 -6.04
N ILE A 54 2.71 -11.72 -5.43
CA ILE A 54 3.90 -12.46 -5.88
C ILE A 54 3.66 -13.97 -5.77
N VAL A 55 3.11 -14.41 -4.64
CA VAL A 55 2.83 -15.84 -4.42
C VAL A 55 1.80 -16.35 -5.43
N LEU A 56 0.66 -15.65 -5.57
CA LEU A 56 -0.46 -16.17 -6.36
C LEU A 56 -0.32 -15.96 -7.87
N LYS A 57 0.32 -14.87 -8.28
CA LYS A 57 0.41 -14.51 -9.70
C LYS A 57 1.74 -14.87 -10.35
N CYS A 58 2.75 -15.16 -9.55
CA CYS A 58 4.07 -15.57 -10.05
C CYS A 58 4.38 -17.00 -9.64
N VAL A 59 4.56 -17.25 -8.35
CA VAL A 59 5.01 -18.57 -7.86
C VAL A 59 3.98 -19.65 -8.17
N ALA A 60 2.71 -19.41 -7.88
CA ALA A 60 1.64 -20.41 -8.08
C ALA A 60 1.39 -20.71 -9.56
N THR A 61 1.74 -19.79 -10.46
CA THR A 61 1.61 -20.01 -11.92
C THR A 61 2.85 -20.62 -12.54
N GLY A 62 3.86 -20.94 -11.74
CA GLY A 62 5.11 -21.58 -12.21
C GLY A 62 6.08 -20.62 -12.89
N ARG A 63 5.88 -19.31 -12.73
CA ARG A 63 6.76 -18.31 -13.35
C ARG A 63 7.94 -18.00 -12.44
N ASN A 64 9.03 -17.56 -13.06
CA ASN A 64 10.22 -17.15 -12.34
C ASN A 64 10.14 -15.68 -11.94
N PRO A 65 10.20 -15.34 -10.63
CA PRO A 65 10.11 -13.94 -10.21
C PRO A 65 11.26 -13.06 -10.74
N ALA A 66 12.40 -13.65 -11.11
CA ALA A 66 13.49 -12.89 -11.73
C ALA A 66 13.16 -12.41 -13.14
N ASP A 67 12.22 -13.06 -13.81
CA ASP A 67 11.81 -12.74 -15.19
C ASP A 67 10.54 -11.91 -15.27
N MET A 68 9.90 -11.61 -14.13
CA MET A 68 8.71 -10.78 -14.07
C MET A 68 9.03 -9.41 -13.48
N LEU A 69 8.37 -8.39 -13.97
CA LEU A 69 8.55 -7.02 -13.52
C LEU A 69 7.40 -6.60 -12.60
N ALA A 70 7.68 -5.64 -11.72
CA ALA A 70 6.65 -5.12 -10.82
C ALA A 70 5.41 -4.65 -11.58
N ARG A 71 5.58 -3.99 -12.73
CA ARG A 71 4.45 -3.55 -13.55
C ARG A 71 3.56 -4.68 -14.05
N ASP A 72 4.08 -5.89 -14.15
CA ASP A 72 3.27 -7.04 -14.60
C ASP A 72 2.20 -7.43 -13.59
N LEU A 73 2.38 -7.07 -12.32
CA LEU A 73 1.41 -7.33 -11.25
C LEU A 73 0.59 -6.10 -10.87
N ALA A 74 0.94 -4.93 -11.40
CA ALA A 74 0.18 -3.70 -11.16
C ALA A 74 -1.11 -3.76 -11.99
N THR A 75 -2.24 -4.03 -11.33
CA THR A 75 -3.54 -4.11 -12.00
C THR A 75 -4.44 -2.97 -11.56
N GLY A 76 -5.05 -2.28 -12.53
CA GLY A 76 -5.98 -1.20 -12.25
C GLY A 76 -5.31 0.06 -11.71
N ARG A 77 -6.15 1.01 -11.27
CA ARG A 77 -5.67 2.23 -10.64
C ARG A 77 -5.44 2.00 -9.14
N PRO A 78 -4.29 2.39 -8.61
CA PRO A 78 -4.07 2.26 -7.17
C PRO A 78 -4.99 3.22 -6.41
N HIS A 79 -5.45 2.81 -5.25
CA HIS A 79 -6.13 3.72 -4.32
C HIS A 79 -5.05 4.54 -3.61
N TRP A 80 -5.30 5.81 -3.42
CA TRP A 80 -4.36 6.72 -2.77
C TRP A 80 -5.11 7.82 -2.04
N ILE A 81 -4.42 8.58 -1.22
CA ILE A 81 -5.00 9.71 -0.51
C ILE A 81 -4.04 10.90 -0.54
N ASP A 82 -4.60 12.09 -0.57
CA ASP A 82 -3.81 13.32 -0.50
C ASP A 82 -3.25 13.52 0.92
N ALA A 83 -2.03 14.02 0.99
CA ALA A 83 -1.36 14.27 2.28
C ALA A 83 -2.10 15.27 3.16
N ASP A 84 -2.82 16.20 2.57
CA ASP A 84 -3.58 17.22 3.29
C ASP A 84 -5.03 16.81 3.57
N ALA A 85 -5.45 15.62 3.11
CA ALA A 85 -6.77 15.10 3.39
C ALA A 85 -6.92 14.77 4.88
N ASN A 86 -8.17 14.75 5.35
CA ASN A 86 -8.48 14.36 6.72
C ASN A 86 -8.26 12.85 6.89
N VAL A 87 -7.75 12.45 8.03
CA VAL A 87 -7.56 11.03 8.38
C VAL A 87 -8.86 10.23 8.26
N ASP A 88 -10.01 10.82 8.55
CA ASP A 88 -11.29 10.14 8.39
C ASP A 88 -11.51 9.70 6.94
N ALA A 89 -11.06 10.48 5.96
CA ALA A 89 -11.16 10.10 4.55
C ALA A 89 -10.30 8.87 4.24
N ALA A 90 -9.12 8.76 4.87
CA ALA A 90 -8.26 7.59 4.74
C ALA A 90 -8.95 6.35 5.32
N ILE A 91 -9.57 6.49 6.49
CA ILE A 91 -10.31 5.40 7.13
C ILE A 91 -11.45 4.92 6.23
N GLU A 92 -12.21 5.84 5.66
CA GLU A 92 -13.32 5.50 4.76
C GLU A 92 -12.83 4.73 3.52
N LEU A 93 -11.71 5.15 2.94
CA LEU A 93 -11.13 4.45 1.79
C LEU A 93 -10.67 3.05 2.16
N MET A 94 -10.03 2.88 3.31
CA MET A 94 -9.59 1.58 3.80
C MET A 94 -10.77 0.64 4.03
N GLU A 95 -11.85 1.15 4.62
CA GLU A 95 -13.07 0.38 4.85
C GLU A 95 -13.75 -0.01 3.55
N ARG A 96 -13.89 0.95 2.64
CA ARG A 96 -14.60 0.75 1.36
C ARG A 96 -13.90 -0.28 0.49
N HIS A 97 -12.57 -0.23 0.43
CA HIS A 97 -11.77 -1.09 -0.46
C HIS A 97 -11.12 -2.26 0.26
N GLN A 98 -11.35 -2.39 1.58
CA GLN A 98 -10.83 -3.50 2.40
C GLN A 98 -9.31 -3.61 2.34
N ILE A 99 -8.64 -2.47 2.43
CA ILE A 99 -7.19 -2.35 2.37
C ILE A 99 -6.65 -1.78 3.68
N ARG A 100 -5.42 -2.15 4.02
CA ARG A 100 -4.78 -1.79 5.28
C ARG A 100 -3.80 -0.65 5.16
N ARG A 101 -3.48 -0.24 3.96
CA ARG A 101 -2.48 0.80 3.67
C ARG A 101 -2.92 1.61 2.47
N LEU A 102 -2.55 2.89 2.49
CA LEU A 102 -2.78 3.79 1.37
C LEU A 102 -1.49 4.55 1.08
N PRO A 103 -1.06 4.59 -0.19
CA PRO A 103 -0.06 5.56 -0.61
C PRO A 103 -0.57 6.98 -0.39
N VAL A 104 0.31 7.84 0.07
CA VAL A 104 0.00 9.25 0.31
C VAL A 104 0.70 10.10 -0.73
N ILE A 105 -0.07 10.94 -1.41
CA ILE A 105 0.39 11.73 -2.55
C ILE A 105 0.34 13.22 -2.18
N ALA A 106 1.37 13.97 -2.57
CA ALA A 106 1.39 15.41 -2.55
C ALA A 106 2.09 15.89 -3.81
N ASP A 107 1.53 16.88 -4.49
CA ASP A 107 2.07 17.42 -5.75
C ASP A 107 2.36 16.33 -6.79
N HIS A 108 1.44 15.39 -6.93
CA HIS A 108 1.50 14.26 -7.87
C HIS A 108 2.59 13.23 -7.57
N LYS A 109 3.25 13.32 -6.41
CA LYS A 109 4.34 12.41 -6.02
C LYS A 109 4.03 11.67 -4.74
N LEU A 110 4.55 10.46 -4.63
CA LEU A 110 4.47 9.68 -3.41
C LEU A 110 5.31 10.35 -2.31
N VAL A 111 4.67 10.68 -1.18
CA VAL A 111 5.35 11.31 -0.05
C VAL A 111 5.33 10.44 1.22
N GLY A 112 4.51 9.41 1.26
CA GLY A 112 4.43 8.55 2.42
C GLY A 112 3.45 7.41 2.23
N ILE A 113 3.26 6.63 3.28
CA ILE A 113 2.24 5.60 3.37
C ILE A 113 1.53 5.76 4.72
N ILE A 114 0.22 5.69 4.70
CA ILE A 114 -0.57 5.62 5.93
C ILE A 114 -1.14 4.20 6.06
N SER A 115 -0.96 3.61 7.23
CA SER A 115 -1.41 2.26 7.51
C SER A 115 -2.46 2.23 8.61
N GLN A 116 -3.18 1.12 8.68
CA GLN A 116 -4.07 0.83 9.80
C GLN A 116 -3.34 0.99 11.14
N GLY A 117 -2.08 0.53 11.23
CA GLY A 117 -1.27 0.66 12.42
C GLY A 117 -0.94 2.10 12.79
N ASP A 118 -0.68 2.94 11.80
CA ASP A 118 -0.43 4.38 12.03
C ASP A 118 -1.66 5.05 12.65
N ILE A 119 -2.83 4.69 12.15
CA ILE A 119 -4.11 5.22 12.68
C ILE A 119 -4.36 4.70 14.09
N ALA A 120 -4.09 3.41 14.33
CA ALA A 120 -4.32 2.79 15.64
C ALA A 120 -3.53 3.47 16.76
N ARG A 121 -2.35 4.00 16.47
CA ARG A 121 -1.52 4.69 17.47
C ARG A 121 -2.04 6.08 17.86
N ASN A 122 -2.91 6.66 17.03
CA ASN A 122 -3.27 8.08 17.13
C ASN A 122 -4.77 8.35 17.08
N TYR A 123 -5.61 7.33 17.13
CA TYR A 123 -7.06 7.47 16.97
C TYR A 123 -7.82 6.76 18.10
N THR A 124 -9.13 7.02 18.21
CA THR A 124 -9.95 6.40 19.26
C THR A 124 -10.09 4.89 19.05
N GLU A 125 -10.10 4.13 20.14
CA GLU A 125 -10.24 2.67 20.09
C GLU A 125 -11.48 2.21 19.32
N GLN A 126 -12.59 2.90 19.51
CA GLN A 126 -13.83 2.55 18.83
C GLN A 126 -13.69 2.65 17.31
N ARG A 127 -13.13 3.75 16.83
CA ARG A 127 -12.98 3.99 15.39
C ARG A 127 -11.99 3.01 14.76
N VAL A 128 -10.93 2.68 15.47
CA VAL A 128 -9.95 1.68 15.03
C VAL A 128 -10.61 0.29 14.96
N GLY A 129 -11.42 -0.07 15.94
CA GLY A 129 -12.16 -1.33 15.95
C GLY A 129 -13.07 -1.47 14.74
N GLU A 130 -13.81 -0.43 14.41
CA GLU A 130 -14.68 -0.39 13.22
C GLU A 130 -13.87 -0.58 11.94
N LEU A 131 -12.73 0.08 11.82
CA LEU A 131 -11.85 -0.05 10.67
C LEU A 131 -11.37 -1.48 10.50
N VAL A 132 -10.87 -2.10 11.55
CA VAL A 132 -10.38 -3.48 11.51
C VAL A 132 -11.50 -4.45 11.13
N GLU A 133 -12.68 -4.29 11.71
CA GLU A 133 -13.84 -5.11 11.41
C GLU A 133 -14.20 -5.04 9.92
N HIS A 134 -14.32 -3.83 9.36
CA HIS A 134 -14.69 -3.63 7.98
C HIS A 134 -13.64 -4.17 6.99
N ILE A 135 -12.37 -4.00 7.29
CA ILE A 135 -11.29 -4.54 6.43
C ILE A 135 -11.32 -6.06 6.42
N SER A 136 -11.63 -6.67 7.56
CA SER A 136 -11.58 -8.13 7.73
C SER A 136 -12.78 -8.88 7.16
N GLU A 137 -13.91 -8.22 6.93
CA GLU A 137 -15.15 -8.84 6.46
C GLU A 137 -15.02 -9.63 5.15
N ARG A 138 -14.16 -9.19 4.25
CA ARG A 138 -13.97 -9.82 2.94
C ARG A 138 -12.89 -10.87 2.91
N HIS A 139 -12.20 -11.07 4.00
CA HIS A 139 -11.10 -12.02 4.08
C HIS A 139 -11.36 -13.01 5.22
N PRO A 140 -12.42 -13.82 5.09
CA PRO A 140 -12.62 -14.88 6.08
C PRO A 140 -11.40 -15.81 6.03
N ALA A 141 -10.90 -16.17 7.18
CA ALA A 141 -9.73 -17.00 7.29
C ALA A 141 -9.91 -18.35 6.56
#